data_4016b24542dab2b687ebb01c24b547c0
#
_entry.id   4016b24542dab2b687ebb01c24b547c0
#
_cell.length_a   1.000
_cell.length_b   1.000
_cell.length_c   1.000
_cell.angle_alpha   90.00
_cell.angle_beta   90.00
_cell.angle_gamma   90.00
#
_symmetry.space_group_name_H-M   'P 1'
#
loop_
_entity.id
_entity.type
_entity.pdbx_description
1 polymer ?
#
loop_
_entity_poly.entity_id
_entity_poly.type
_entity_poly.pdbx_seq_one_letter_code
_entity_poly.pdbx_strand_id
1 'polypeptide(L)'
;VERVNEPNLSEQSTTNKVHYSPHHAVLRKERETTKVRVVYDGSAKQSKDERSLNDCLEVGENYIPHVFDQIVKFRWNAIGLTGDIEKAFLQVGINPEDRDMLRFLWYEDPFSSNPKPVVYRFNRLVFGLRPSPSILGATIEHHLRLFEQSQPEMAKLLKDSLYVDDLTTGEENDTKTYNVYKKSKEIIAKGGFNLCKWHSNS
;
A
#
# COMPACT_ATOMS: atom_id res chain seq x y z
N VAL A 1 7.93 8.06 -7.45
CA VAL A 1 7.50 9.41 -7.85
C VAL A 1 8.35 9.83 -9.04
N GLU A 2 7.75 10.47 -10.02
CA GLU A 2 8.43 11.01 -11.19
C GLU A 2 8.00 12.46 -11.44
N ARG A 3 8.92 13.28 -11.96
CA ARG A 3 8.62 14.65 -12.38
C ARG A 3 7.86 14.62 -13.70
N VAL A 4 6.83 15.44 -13.79
CA VAL A 4 6.08 15.62 -15.04
C VAL A 4 6.68 16.83 -15.76
N ASN A 5 7.24 16.60 -16.94
CA ASN A 5 7.61 17.69 -17.84
C ASN A 5 6.33 18.09 -18.57
N GLU A 6 5.71 19.18 -18.16
CA GLU A 6 4.55 19.70 -18.86
C GLU A 6 5.00 20.25 -20.22
N PRO A 7 4.51 19.72 -21.35
CA PRO A 7 4.48 20.46 -22.57
C PRO A 7 3.63 21.71 -22.34
N ASN A 8 3.95 22.82 -22.96
CA ASN A 8 3.26 24.10 -22.81
C ASN A 8 1.75 23.92 -22.72
N LEU A 9 1.12 24.65 -21.79
CA LEU A 9 -0.34 24.60 -21.47
C LEU A 9 -1.27 24.69 -22.71
N SER A 10 -0.74 25.02 -23.87
CA SER A 10 -1.44 25.09 -25.16
C SER A 10 -1.64 23.73 -25.88
N GLU A 11 -0.96 22.67 -25.45
CA GLU A 11 -1.04 21.33 -26.07
C GLU A 11 -1.73 20.29 -25.17
N GLN A 12 -2.62 20.71 -24.28
CA GLN A 12 -3.41 19.79 -23.49
C GLN A 12 -4.33 19.00 -24.43
N SER A 13 -3.92 17.77 -24.71
CA SER A 13 -4.74 16.76 -25.33
C SER A 13 -6.04 16.65 -24.50
N THR A 14 -7.17 16.90 -25.11
CA THR A 14 -8.52 16.92 -24.52
C THR A 14 -8.97 15.56 -23.97
N THR A 15 -8.11 14.56 -23.95
CA THR A 15 -8.42 13.15 -23.61
C THR A 15 -7.77 12.67 -22.30
N ASN A 16 -6.77 13.34 -21.76
CA ASN A 16 -6.09 12.87 -20.55
C ASN A 16 -6.76 13.42 -19.29
N LYS A 17 -7.41 12.54 -18.55
CA LYS A 17 -7.92 12.84 -17.21
C LYS A 17 -6.74 13.14 -16.29
N VAL A 18 -6.71 14.33 -15.70
CA VAL A 18 -5.66 14.80 -14.80
C VAL A 18 -6.28 15.20 -13.46
N HIS A 19 -5.67 14.75 -12.37
CA HIS A 19 -6.07 15.17 -11.03
C HIS A 19 -4.84 15.55 -10.21
N TYR A 20 -4.95 16.64 -9.44
CA TYR A 20 -3.93 17.10 -8.50
C TYR A 20 -4.40 16.87 -7.08
N SER A 21 -3.77 15.92 -6.39
CA SER A 21 -4.08 15.62 -4.99
C SER A 21 -3.49 16.67 -4.06
N PRO A 22 -4.30 17.37 -3.27
CA PRO A 22 -3.79 18.19 -2.18
C PRO A 22 -3.13 17.30 -1.13
N HIS A 23 -2.17 17.85 -0.41
CA HIS A 23 -1.45 17.12 0.61
C HIS A 23 -1.11 18.00 1.81
N HIS A 24 -0.94 17.36 2.96
CA HIS A 24 -0.54 18.02 4.19
C HIS A 24 0.33 17.10 5.05
N ALA A 25 1.08 17.71 5.97
CA ALA A 25 1.92 16.97 6.90
C ALA A 25 1.13 16.60 8.15
N VAL A 26 1.22 15.33 8.55
CA VAL A 26 0.74 14.83 9.85
C VAL A 26 1.95 14.56 10.74
N LEU A 27 2.03 15.28 11.87
CA LEU A 27 3.09 15.12 12.84
C LEU A 27 2.70 14.05 13.87
N ARG A 28 3.57 13.06 14.05
CA ARG A 28 3.43 12.00 15.07
C ARG A 28 4.65 12.03 15.99
N LYS A 29 4.59 12.86 17.02
CA LYS A 29 5.70 13.08 17.96
C LYS A 29 6.11 11.83 18.73
N GLU A 30 5.18 10.89 18.91
CA GLU A 30 5.32 9.67 19.74
C GLU A 30 6.03 8.52 19.01
N ARG A 31 6.32 8.64 17.69
CA ARG A 31 6.99 7.57 16.93
C ARG A 31 8.47 7.86 16.76
N GLU A 32 9.28 6.82 17.00
CA GLU A 32 10.75 6.90 16.90
C GLU A 32 11.24 7.08 15.45
N THR A 33 10.57 6.46 14.47
CA THR A 33 11.11 6.33 13.10
C THR A 33 10.52 7.30 12.07
N THR A 34 9.24 7.69 12.17
CA THR A 34 8.59 8.55 11.17
C THR A 34 7.75 9.61 11.87
N LYS A 35 8.39 10.73 12.20
CA LYS A 35 7.76 11.84 12.91
C LYS A 35 6.83 12.67 12.02
N VAL A 36 7.09 12.70 10.73
CA VAL A 36 6.30 13.46 9.73
C VAL A 36 5.79 12.48 8.66
N ARG A 37 4.48 12.50 8.42
CA ARG A 37 3.86 11.79 7.30
C ARG A 37 3.20 12.79 6.38
N VAL A 38 3.52 12.74 5.10
CA VAL A 38 2.76 13.47 4.07
C VAL A 38 1.55 12.62 3.71
N VAL A 39 0.36 13.22 3.86
CA VAL A 39 -0.92 12.60 3.50
C VAL A 39 -1.44 13.28 2.26
N TYR A 40 -1.74 12.49 1.24
CA TYR A 40 -2.38 12.93 0.00
C TYR A 40 -3.87 12.65 0.12
N ASP A 41 -4.69 13.69 -0.05
CA ASP A 41 -6.12 13.61 0.22
C ASP A 41 -6.92 13.39 -1.08
N GLY A 42 -7.17 12.12 -1.40
CA GLY A 42 -8.02 11.73 -2.53
C GLY A 42 -9.52 12.04 -2.32
N SER A 43 -9.91 12.47 -1.12
CA SER A 43 -11.31 12.83 -0.80
C SER A 43 -11.54 14.33 -0.78
N ALA A 44 -10.51 15.14 -0.98
CA ALA A 44 -10.63 16.59 -1.06
C ALA A 44 -11.55 17.03 -2.22
N LYS A 45 -12.34 18.06 -1.97
CA LYS A 45 -13.27 18.68 -2.93
C LYS A 45 -13.05 20.19 -2.96
N GLN A 46 -13.19 20.80 -4.12
CA GLN A 46 -13.14 22.26 -4.23
C GLN A 46 -14.41 22.92 -3.69
N SER A 47 -15.56 22.24 -3.87
CA SER A 47 -16.86 22.66 -3.31
C SER A 47 -17.66 21.44 -2.84
N LYS A 48 -18.78 21.68 -2.12
CA LYS A 48 -19.66 20.61 -1.65
C LYS A 48 -20.32 19.83 -2.77
N ASP A 49 -20.53 20.47 -3.92
CA ASP A 49 -21.25 19.90 -5.05
C ASP A 49 -20.34 19.18 -6.05
N GLU A 50 -19.03 19.30 -5.89
CA GLU A 50 -18.04 18.63 -6.74
C GLU A 50 -17.69 17.23 -6.23
N ARG A 51 -17.21 16.41 -7.16
CA ARG A 51 -16.71 15.06 -6.84
C ARG A 51 -15.23 15.10 -6.49
N SER A 52 -14.87 14.38 -5.45
CA SER A 52 -13.47 14.08 -5.15
C SER A 52 -12.92 13.01 -6.10
N LEU A 53 -11.61 12.80 -6.10
CA LEU A 53 -11.02 11.66 -6.80
C LEU A 53 -11.62 10.33 -6.30
N ASN A 54 -11.75 10.17 -4.99
CA ASN A 54 -12.33 8.96 -4.40
C ASN A 54 -13.80 8.73 -4.76
N ASP A 55 -14.57 9.79 -5.05
CA ASP A 55 -15.96 9.64 -5.55
C ASP A 55 -16.02 9.15 -7.00
N CYS A 56 -14.92 9.27 -7.75
CA CYS A 56 -14.78 8.83 -9.13
C CYS A 56 -14.11 7.46 -9.26
N LEU A 57 -13.61 6.88 -8.16
CA LEU A 57 -12.94 5.59 -8.12
C LEU A 57 -13.83 4.52 -7.51
N GLU A 58 -13.88 3.36 -8.14
CA GLU A 58 -14.51 2.17 -7.57
C GLU A 58 -13.67 1.60 -6.44
N VAL A 59 -14.33 0.97 -5.47
CA VAL A 59 -13.65 0.36 -4.30
C VAL A 59 -12.87 -0.88 -4.70
N GLY A 60 -13.40 -1.64 -5.66
CA GLY A 60 -12.89 -2.95 -6.05
C GLY A 60 -13.35 -4.08 -5.11
N GLU A 61 -12.87 -5.27 -5.37
CA GLU A 61 -13.18 -6.47 -4.59
C GLU A 61 -12.52 -6.42 -3.21
N ASN A 62 -13.20 -6.97 -2.21
CA ASN A 62 -12.64 -7.04 -0.85
C ASN A 62 -11.84 -8.34 -0.66
N TYR A 63 -10.51 -8.22 -0.61
CA TYR A 63 -9.58 -9.30 -0.30
C TYR A 63 -9.20 -9.38 1.18
N ILE A 64 -9.74 -8.49 2.01
CA ILE A 64 -9.39 -8.42 3.43
C ILE A 64 -10.25 -9.42 4.19
N PRO A 65 -9.66 -10.40 4.91
CA PRO A 65 -10.41 -11.33 5.73
C PRO A 65 -11.07 -10.61 6.91
N HIS A 66 -12.09 -11.22 7.50
CA HIS A 66 -12.75 -10.65 8.67
C HIS A 66 -11.78 -10.56 9.85
N VAL A 67 -11.68 -9.39 10.46
CA VAL A 67 -10.78 -9.14 11.60
C VAL A 67 -11.05 -10.08 12.79
N PHE A 68 -12.31 -10.43 13.01
CA PHE A 68 -12.70 -11.40 14.05
C PHE A 68 -12.05 -12.77 13.80
N ASP A 69 -12.13 -13.27 12.57
CA ASP A 69 -11.55 -14.57 12.20
C ASP A 69 -10.02 -14.56 12.35
N GLN A 70 -9.38 -13.42 12.01
CA GLN A 70 -7.94 -13.24 12.22
C GLN A 70 -7.55 -13.31 13.68
N ILE A 71 -8.28 -12.62 14.56
CA ILE A 71 -8.01 -12.61 16.00
C ILE A 71 -8.21 -14.01 16.61
N VAL A 72 -9.26 -14.72 16.21
CA VAL A 72 -9.53 -16.07 16.69
C VAL A 72 -8.42 -17.04 16.25
N LYS A 73 -8.05 -17.02 14.96
CA LYS A 73 -6.96 -17.86 14.42
C LYS A 73 -5.63 -17.56 15.12
N PHE A 74 -5.30 -16.29 15.32
CA PHE A 74 -4.07 -15.89 16.01
C PHE A 74 -3.99 -16.43 17.43
N ARG A 75 -5.12 -16.44 18.16
CA ARG A 75 -5.20 -16.93 19.54
C ARG A 75 -5.32 -18.44 19.68
N TRP A 76 -5.58 -19.15 18.60
CA TRP A 76 -5.74 -20.59 18.61
C TRP A 76 -4.44 -21.35 18.91
N ASN A 77 -3.32 -20.81 18.48
CA ASN A 77 -2.01 -21.42 18.61
C ASN A 77 -1.26 -20.93 19.86
N ALA A 78 -0.37 -21.77 20.38
CA ALA A 78 0.45 -21.44 21.57
C ALA A 78 1.45 -20.32 21.28
N ILE A 79 1.98 -20.29 20.05
CA ILE A 79 2.96 -19.30 19.61
C ILE A 79 2.33 -18.42 18.54
N GLY A 80 2.20 -17.14 18.83
CA GLY A 80 1.79 -16.11 17.90
C GLY A 80 2.98 -15.55 17.12
N LEU A 81 2.76 -15.24 15.85
CA LEU A 81 3.75 -14.63 14.96
C LEU A 81 3.10 -13.47 14.20
N THR A 82 3.70 -12.30 14.25
CA THR A 82 3.26 -11.15 13.45
C THR A 82 4.40 -10.58 12.61
N GLY A 83 4.06 -9.97 11.49
CA GLY A 83 4.99 -9.27 10.60
C GLY A 83 4.26 -8.17 9.84
N ASP A 84 5.01 -7.27 9.19
CA ASP A 84 4.49 -6.12 8.44
C ASP A 84 5.14 -6.11 7.06
N ILE A 85 4.38 -5.88 5.99
CA ILE A 85 4.95 -5.69 4.66
C ILE A 85 5.41 -4.24 4.52
N GLU A 86 6.72 -4.05 4.43
CA GLU A 86 7.33 -2.74 4.36
C GLU A 86 6.80 -1.92 3.17
N LYS A 87 6.13 -0.80 3.47
CA LYS A 87 5.60 0.11 2.46
C LYS A 87 4.80 -0.60 1.36
N ALA A 88 3.94 -1.55 1.73
CA ALA A 88 3.25 -2.47 0.82
C ALA A 88 2.65 -1.79 -0.41
N PHE A 89 1.87 -0.71 -0.22
CA PHE A 89 1.27 0.03 -1.33
C PHE A 89 2.31 0.58 -2.31
N LEU A 90 3.43 1.12 -1.80
CA LEU A 90 4.48 1.68 -2.65
C LEU A 90 5.30 0.63 -3.43
N GLN A 91 5.10 -0.66 -3.18
CA GLN A 91 5.68 -1.73 -3.99
C GLN A 91 4.85 -2.01 -5.24
N VAL A 92 3.57 -1.67 -5.26
CA VAL A 92 2.67 -1.91 -6.39
C VAL A 92 2.78 -0.79 -7.42
N GLY A 93 3.05 -1.13 -8.68
CA GLY A 93 3.16 -0.18 -9.79
C GLY A 93 1.78 0.30 -10.26
N ILE A 94 1.70 1.55 -10.71
CA ILE A 94 0.53 2.11 -11.39
C ILE A 94 0.78 2.12 -12.90
N ASN A 95 -0.24 1.70 -13.67
CA ASN A 95 -0.22 1.76 -15.12
C ASN A 95 0.14 3.19 -15.58
N PRO A 96 1.07 3.37 -16.53
CA PRO A 96 1.44 4.69 -17.05
C PRO A 96 0.25 5.57 -17.44
N GLU A 97 -0.82 4.98 -17.98
CA GLU A 97 -2.03 5.69 -18.41
C GLU A 97 -2.83 6.29 -17.24
N ASP A 98 -2.72 5.71 -16.04
CA ASP A 98 -3.46 6.14 -14.85
C ASP A 98 -2.67 7.09 -13.93
N ARG A 99 -1.35 7.26 -14.16
CA ARG A 99 -0.48 8.04 -13.27
C ARG A 99 -0.85 9.51 -13.18
N ASP A 100 -1.44 10.05 -14.23
CA ASP A 100 -1.84 11.46 -14.26
C ASP A 100 -3.03 11.80 -13.34
N MET A 101 -3.72 10.76 -12.85
CA MET A 101 -4.71 10.91 -11.77
C MET A 101 -4.06 11.09 -10.38
N LEU A 102 -2.75 10.91 -10.27
CA LEU A 102 -1.99 10.94 -9.02
C LEU A 102 -0.93 12.03 -9.04
N ARG A 103 -1.21 13.17 -9.69
CA ARG A 103 -0.33 14.33 -9.68
C ARG A 103 -0.43 15.08 -8.36
N PHE A 104 0.64 15.78 -8.00
CA PHE A 104 0.69 16.72 -6.89
C PHE A 104 1.73 17.81 -7.18
N LEU A 105 1.57 18.95 -6.52
CA LEU A 105 2.51 20.05 -6.60
C LEU A 105 3.53 19.95 -5.48
N TRP A 106 4.78 20.21 -5.80
CA TRP A 106 5.85 20.33 -4.83
C TRP A 106 6.81 21.43 -5.26
N TYR A 107 7.69 21.86 -4.38
CA TYR A 107 8.72 22.82 -4.74
C TYR A 107 9.98 22.11 -5.24
N GLU A 108 10.60 22.64 -6.31
CA GLU A 108 11.88 22.12 -6.82
C GLU A 108 12.99 22.23 -5.77
N ASP A 109 13.08 23.40 -5.16
CA ASP A 109 13.92 23.68 -4.00
C ASP A 109 13.09 24.43 -2.95
N PRO A 110 12.58 23.73 -1.91
CA PRO A 110 11.77 24.34 -0.85
C PRO A 110 12.53 25.37 0.00
N PHE A 111 13.86 25.35 -0.03
CA PHE A 111 14.71 26.24 0.75
C PHE A 111 15.23 27.44 -0.05
N SER A 112 14.89 27.52 -1.33
CA SER A 112 15.22 28.67 -2.18
C SER A 112 14.52 29.91 -1.69
N SER A 113 15.13 31.08 -1.93
CA SER A 113 14.49 32.40 -1.69
C SER A 113 13.26 32.65 -2.57
N ASN A 114 13.15 31.93 -3.70
CA ASN A 114 12.01 32.00 -4.61
C ASN A 114 11.65 30.56 -5.08
N PRO A 115 10.97 29.76 -4.23
CA PRO A 115 10.69 28.37 -4.53
C PRO A 115 9.70 28.26 -5.70
N LYS A 116 10.08 27.53 -6.75
CA LYS A 116 9.24 27.30 -7.92
C LYS A 116 8.43 26.01 -7.72
N PRO A 117 7.11 26.05 -7.89
CA PRO A 117 6.30 24.84 -7.89
C PRO A 117 6.58 24.00 -9.15
N VAL A 118 6.69 22.71 -8.96
CA VAL A 118 6.83 21.70 -10.02
C VAL A 118 5.80 20.60 -9.83
N VAL A 119 5.44 19.96 -10.93
CA VAL A 119 4.47 18.87 -10.94
C VAL A 119 5.21 17.56 -10.80
N TYR A 120 4.77 16.76 -9.83
CA TYR A 120 5.14 15.36 -9.70
C TYR A 120 3.92 14.48 -9.83
N ARG A 121 4.13 13.20 -10.14
CA ARG A 121 3.09 12.19 -10.09
C ARG A 121 3.63 10.89 -9.47
N PHE A 122 2.73 10.15 -8.84
CA PHE A 122 3.06 8.83 -8.35
C PHE A 122 3.06 7.82 -9.50
N ASN A 123 4.08 6.96 -9.51
CA ASN A 123 4.18 5.77 -10.36
C ASN A 123 3.93 4.48 -9.54
N ARG A 124 3.58 4.65 -8.28
CA ARG A 124 3.27 3.58 -7.32
C ARG A 124 1.95 3.86 -6.64
N LEU A 125 1.29 2.79 -6.18
CA LEU A 125 0.05 2.87 -5.44
C LEU A 125 0.25 3.68 -4.15
N VAL A 126 -0.73 4.53 -3.81
CA VAL A 126 -0.66 5.41 -2.65
C VAL A 126 -1.77 5.11 -1.65
N PHE A 127 -1.52 5.47 -0.40
CA PHE A 127 -2.54 5.44 0.64
C PHE A 127 -3.63 6.50 0.38
N GLY A 128 -4.84 6.26 0.89
CA GLY A 128 -5.93 7.24 0.85
C GLY A 128 -6.82 7.18 -0.39
N LEU A 129 -6.50 6.31 -1.37
CA LEU A 129 -7.40 6.04 -2.48
C LEU A 129 -8.32 4.86 -2.15
N ARG A 130 -9.59 4.95 -2.55
CA ARG A 130 -10.59 3.90 -2.36
C ARG A 130 -10.17 2.51 -2.85
N PRO A 131 -9.62 2.36 -4.09
CA PRO A 131 -9.21 1.06 -4.61
C PRO A 131 -7.89 0.52 -4.05
N SER A 132 -7.11 1.32 -3.32
CA SER A 132 -5.76 0.91 -2.90
C SER A 132 -5.72 -0.42 -2.12
N PRO A 133 -6.60 -0.66 -1.14
CA PRO A 133 -6.62 -1.95 -0.44
C PRO A 133 -6.96 -3.13 -1.36
N SER A 134 -7.92 -2.94 -2.29
CA SER A 134 -8.31 -3.95 -3.27
C SER A 134 -7.17 -4.28 -4.23
N ILE A 135 -6.48 -3.27 -4.76
CA ILE A 135 -5.36 -3.44 -5.70
C ILE A 135 -4.19 -4.17 -5.02
N LEU A 136 -3.86 -3.80 -3.78
CA LEU A 136 -2.82 -4.48 -3.00
C LEU A 136 -3.21 -5.94 -2.75
N GLY A 137 -4.44 -6.19 -2.28
CA GLY A 137 -4.95 -7.52 -2.02
C GLY A 137 -4.94 -8.40 -3.27
N ALA A 138 -5.43 -7.89 -4.40
CA ALA A 138 -5.40 -8.58 -5.69
C ALA A 138 -3.97 -8.92 -6.15
N THR A 139 -3.02 -7.99 -5.94
CA THR A 139 -1.61 -8.21 -6.29
C THR A 139 -1.00 -9.33 -5.46
N ILE A 140 -1.24 -9.33 -4.15
CA ILE A 140 -0.76 -10.38 -3.23
C ILE A 140 -1.44 -11.71 -3.57
N GLU A 141 -2.75 -11.72 -3.74
CA GLU A 141 -3.53 -12.91 -4.11
C GLU A 141 -3.00 -13.53 -5.41
N HIS A 142 -2.79 -12.72 -6.45
CA HIS A 142 -2.21 -13.17 -7.72
C HIS A 142 -0.82 -13.79 -7.52
N HIS A 143 0.03 -13.15 -6.73
CA HIS A 143 1.36 -13.66 -6.42
C HIS A 143 1.30 -15.01 -5.68
N LEU A 144 0.44 -15.15 -4.68
CA LEU A 144 0.30 -16.38 -3.88
C LEU A 144 -0.25 -17.56 -4.71
N ARG A 145 -1.08 -17.30 -5.73
CA ARG A 145 -1.54 -18.35 -6.67
C ARG A 145 -0.40 -19.08 -7.39
N LEU A 146 0.72 -18.40 -7.64
CA LEU A 146 1.91 -19.03 -8.26
C LEU A 146 2.54 -20.13 -7.39
N PHE A 147 2.23 -20.14 -6.10
CA PHE A 147 2.74 -21.11 -5.13
C PHE A 147 1.74 -22.19 -4.74
N GLU A 148 0.48 -22.14 -5.20
CA GLU A 148 -0.56 -23.10 -4.82
C GLU A 148 -0.20 -24.56 -5.19
N GLN A 149 0.53 -24.78 -6.28
CA GLN A 149 0.96 -26.12 -6.67
C GLN A 149 2.21 -26.60 -5.92
N SER A 150 3.17 -25.70 -5.69
CA SER A 150 4.47 -26.07 -5.10
C SER A 150 4.49 -26.02 -3.57
N GLN A 151 3.69 -25.14 -2.96
CA GLN A 151 3.61 -24.90 -1.52
C GLN A 151 2.17 -24.59 -1.08
N PRO A 152 1.21 -25.50 -1.29
CA PRO A 152 -0.23 -25.24 -1.10
C PRO A 152 -0.59 -24.80 0.31
N GLU A 153 0.00 -25.45 1.33
CA GLU A 153 -0.26 -25.13 2.74
C GLU A 153 0.20 -23.70 3.09
N MET A 154 1.39 -23.31 2.62
CA MET A 154 1.94 -21.99 2.92
C MET A 154 1.21 -20.89 2.13
N ALA A 155 0.87 -21.13 0.87
CA ALA A 155 0.08 -20.20 0.07
C ALA A 155 -1.29 -19.95 0.74
N LYS A 156 -1.95 -21.02 1.21
CA LYS A 156 -3.21 -20.92 1.95
C LYS A 156 -3.04 -20.19 3.28
N LEU A 157 -2.02 -20.51 4.07
CA LEU A 157 -1.74 -19.84 5.33
C LEU A 157 -1.56 -18.33 5.12
N LEU A 158 -0.78 -17.93 4.13
CA LEU A 158 -0.55 -16.50 3.83
C LEU A 158 -1.83 -15.79 3.39
N LYS A 159 -2.64 -16.39 2.52
CA LYS A 159 -3.94 -15.84 2.13
C LYS A 159 -4.86 -15.63 3.31
N ASP A 160 -4.89 -16.61 4.21
CA ASP A 160 -5.76 -16.61 5.39
C ASP A 160 -5.25 -15.70 6.52
N SER A 161 -4.00 -15.27 6.50
CA SER A 161 -3.32 -14.60 7.61
C SER A 161 -2.90 -13.15 7.31
N LEU A 162 -2.95 -12.72 6.04
CA LEU A 162 -2.62 -11.34 5.66
C LEU A 162 -3.86 -10.45 5.80
N TYR A 163 -3.71 -9.40 6.59
CA TYR A 163 -4.69 -8.34 6.76
C TYR A 163 -4.10 -7.03 6.23
N VAL A 164 -4.41 -6.69 4.97
CA VAL A 164 -3.82 -5.59 4.22
C VAL A 164 -2.29 -5.78 4.09
N ASP A 165 -1.52 -5.15 4.96
CA ASP A 165 -0.06 -5.19 5.02
C ASP A 165 0.49 -5.93 6.25
N ASP A 166 -0.37 -6.32 7.18
CA ASP A 166 0.00 -7.05 8.39
C ASP A 166 -0.21 -8.57 8.23
N LEU A 167 0.83 -9.36 8.51
CA LEU A 167 0.73 -10.80 8.69
C LEU A 167 0.46 -11.10 10.16
N THR A 168 -0.61 -11.88 10.41
CA THR A 168 -0.98 -12.30 11.76
C THR A 168 -1.31 -13.79 11.76
N THR A 169 -0.43 -14.61 12.33
CA THR A 169 -0.55 -16.07 12.33
C THR A 169 0.02 -16.67 13.61
N GLY A 170 0.01 -17.97 13.73
CA GLY A 170 0.59 -18.68 14.87
C GLY A 170 0.75 -20.16 14.59
N GLU A 171 1.53 -20.82 15.44
CA GLU A 171 1.84 -22.24 15.36
C GLU A 171 1.93 -22.91 16.75
N GLU A 172 1.94 -24.23 16.76
CA GLU A 172 1.96 -25.03 18.00
C GLU A 172 3.29 -24.99 18.74
N ASN A 173 4.41 -24.83 18.00
CA ASN A 173 5.77 -24.89 18.54
C ASN A 173 6.77 -24.04 17.76
N ASP A 174 7.94 -23.81 18.34
CA ASP A 174 9.00 -22.97 17.79
C ASP A 174 9.47 -23.42 16.40
N THR A 175 9.63 -24.72 16.19
CA THR A 175 10.12 -25.26 14.93
C THR A 175 9.16 -24.96 13.78
N LYS A 176 7.85 -25.15 14.00
CA LYS A 176 6.82 -24.81 13.02
C LYS A 176 6.75 -23.29 12.80
N THR A 177 6.79 -22.51 13.87
CA THR A 177 6.79 -21.02 13.81
C THR A 177 7.97 -20.51 13.01
N TYR A 178 9.17 -21.01 13.26
CA TYR A 178 10.36 -20.64 12.50
C TYR A 178 10.25 -21.02 11.01
N ASN A 179 9.67 -22.16 10.70
CA ASN A 179 9.43 -22.57 9.31
C ASN A 179 8.44 -21.63 8.61
N VAL A 180 7.34 -21.25 9.29
CA VAL A 180 6.38 -20.25 8.77
C VAL A 180 7.07 -18.91 8.54
N TYR A 181 7.85 -18.41 9.52
CA TYR A 181 8.63 -17.18 9.37
C TYR A 181 9.52 -17.23 8.11
N LYS A 182 10.34 -18.26 7.97
CA LYS A 182 11.30 -18.42 6.87
C LYS A 182 10.60 -18.48 5.50
N LYS A 183 9.59 -19.34 5.37
CA LYS A 183 8.87 -19.55 4.12
C LYS A 183 8.02 -18.35 3.72
N SER A 184 7.35 -17.71 4.68
CA SER A 184 6.58 -16.49 4.42
C SER A 184 7.46 -15.38 3.86
N LYS A 185 8.62 -15.16 4.49
CA LYS A 185 9.59 -14.17 4.04
C LYS A 185 10.10 -14.47 2.62
N GLU A 186 10.41 -15.74 2.34
CA GLU A 186 10.89 -16.17 1.02
C GLU A 186 9.82 -15.98 -0.07
N ILE A 187 8.57 -16.43 0.18
CA ILE A 187 7.49 -16.34 -0.79
C ILE A 187 7.16 -14.88 -1.08
N ILE A 188 6.96 -14.08 -0.06
CA ILE A 188 6.59 -12.67 -0.20
C ILE A 188 7.70 -11.86 -0.89
N ALA A 189 8.99 -12.17 -0.60
CA ALA A 189 10.12 -11.53 -1.26
C ALA A 189 10.18 -11.80 -2.78
N LYS A 190 9.78 -12.99 -3.24
CA LYS A 190 9.68 -13.32 -4.67
C LYS A 190 8.63 -12.46 -5.42
N GLY A 191 7.66 -11.90 -4.70
CA GLY A 191 6.70 -10.91 -5.21
C GLY A 191 7.19 -9.46 -5.16
N GLY A 192 8.44 -9.23 -4.73
CA GLY A 192 9.00 -7.89 -4.58
C GLY A 192 8.59 -7.18 -3.29
N PHE A 193 7.96 -7.88 -2.34
CA PHE A 193 7.57 -7.35 -1.05
C PHE A 193 8.58 -7.77 0.04
N ASN A 194 8.72 -6.96 1.09
CA ASN A 194 9.59 -7.25 2.23
C ASN A 194 8.78 -7.39 3.51
N LEU A 195 8.69 -8.62 4.05
CA LEU A 195 8.14 -8.85 5.38
C LEU A 195 9.19 -8.52 6.45
N CYS A 196 8.86 -7.59 7.32
CA CYS A 196 9.73 -7.07 8.37
C CYS A 196 8.96 -6.89 9.70
N LYS A 197 9.60 -6.28 10.71
CA LYS A 197 9.02 -5.97 12.03
C LYS A 197 8.36 -7.20 12.67
N TRP A 198 9.05 -8.29 12.65
CA TRP A 198 8.57 -9.54 13.21
C TRP A 198 8.50 -9.50 14.73
N HIS A 199 7.41 -10.02 15.28
CA HIS A 199 7.21 -10.22 16.70
C HIS A 199 6.65 -11.61 16.96
N SER A 200 7.07 -12.22 18.07
CA SER A 200 6.57 -13.48 18.58
C SER A 200 6.54 -13.43 20.10
N ASN A 201 5.74 -14.31 20.72
CA ASN A 201 5.75 -14.52 22.16
C ASN A 201 6.69 -15.67 22.59
N SER A 202 7.47 -16.20 21.67
CA SER A 202 8.54 -17.16 21.90
C SER A 202 9.90 -16.55 21.67
#